data_9f613b859f1420b50ffd6e00c1f4d6b3
#
_entry.id   9f613b859f1420b50ffd6e00c1f4d6b3
#
_cell.length_a   1.000
_cell.length_b   1.000
_cell.length_c   1.000
_cell.angle_alpha   90.00
_cell.angle_beta   90.00
_cell.angle_gamma   90.00
#
_symmetry.space_group_name_H-M   'P 1'
#
loop_
_entity.id
_entity.type
_entity.pdbx_description
1 polymer ?
#
loop_
_entity_poly.entity_id
_entity_poly.type
_entity_poly.pdbx_seq_one_letter_code
_entity_poly.pdbx_strand_id
1 'polypeptide(L)'
;GYAAIIIQNSAGSGKAVKYNKEILKHSTLLASIKMPIDLFVGKSSVQTNIYVFKVGEPHHAKNTVKFIDFSNDGYTRTNRKKASNNLKDTDHAKERYQEIADIVRFGKSELNIFTEKEYYEGKIDPENGADWNQSAPINTIPTLEDFKKTVSDYLAWEVSTLLKGKSSEDNERLGK
;
A
#
# COMPACT_ATOMS: atom_id res chain seq x y z
N GLY A 1 -22.65 10.52 -13.14
CA GLY A 1 -21.32 11.14 -13.25
C GLY A 1 -20.30 10.42 -12.39
N TYR A 2 -19.04 10.89 -12.43
CA TYR A 2 -17.94 10.36 -11.63
C TYR A 2 -17.35 11.46 -10.76
N ALA A 3 -16.87 11.10 -9.56
CA ALA A 3 -16.17 11.98 -8.65
C ALA A 3 -14.92 11.28 -8.11
N ALA A 4 -13.82 12.01 -7.97
CA ALA A 4 -12.62 11.55 -7.31
C ALA A 4 -12.22 12.55 -6.22
N ILE A 5 -12.00 12.05 -5.01
CA ILE A 5 -11.71 12.89 -3.84
C ILE A 5 -10.44 12.37 -3.18
N ILE A 6 -9.46 13.25 -2.99
CA ILE A 6 -8.28 12.97 -2.19
C ILE A 6 -8.50 13.48 -0.75
N ILE A 7 -8.35 12.60 0.22
CA ILE A 7 -8.58 12.90 1.63
C ILE A 7 -7.73 11.98 2.51
N GLN A 8 -7.60 12.30 3.80
CA GLN A 8 -6.94 11.42 4.76
C GLN A 8 -7.57 10.02 4.76
N ASN A 9 -6.74 8.99 4.86
CA ASN A 9 -7.22 7.60 4.82
C ASN A 9 -8.17 7.26 5.98
N SER A 10 -8.11 7.98 7.10
CA SER A 10 -9.06 7.84 8.20
C SER A 10 -10.52 8.14 7.81
N ALA A 11 -10.74 8.83 6.69
CA ALA A 11 -12.09 9.02 6.14
C ALA A 11 -12.73 7.70 5.66
N GLY A 12 -11.94 6.69 5.33
CA GLY A 12 -12.44 5.37 4.93
C GLY A 12 -12.81 4.44 6.10
N SER A 13 -12.69 4.92 7.35
CA SER A 13 -12.90 4.09 8.54
C SER A 13 -13.24 4.92 9.78
N GLY A 14 -13.45 4.26 10.92
CA GLY A 14 -13.58 4.91 12.21
C GLY A 14 -14.73 5.91 12.31
N LYS A 15 -14.42 7.15 12.71
CA LYS A 15 -15.45 8.18 12.99
C LYS A 15 -16.22 8.64 11.76
N ALA A 16 -15.69 8.43 10.56
CA ALA A 16 -16.32 8.81 9.29
C ALA A 16 -17.43 7.84 8.83
N VAL A 17 -17.52 6.66 9.42
CA VAL A 17 -18.43 5.57 9.02
C VAL A 17 -19.87 6.03 8.80
N LYS A 18 -20.41 6.86 9.68
CA LYS A 18 -21.79 7.36 9.52
C LYS A 18 -21.99 8.21 8.26
N TYR A 19 -20.98 8.99 7.87
CA TYR A 19 -21.03 9.81 6.65
C TYR A 19 -20.80 8.94 5.42
N ASN A 20 -19.95 7.93 5.53
CA ASN A 20 -19.71 6.96 4.47
C ASN A 20 -20.99 6.21 4.08
N LYS A 21 -21.81 5.82 5.06
CA LYS A 21 -23.13 5.22 4.80
C LYS A 21 -24.03 6.15 3.97
N GLU A 22 -24.09 7.42 4.30
CA GLU A 22 -24.88 8.38 3.55
C GLU A 22 -24.35 8.56 2.12
N ILE A 23 -23.04 8.60 1.93
CA ILE A 23 -22.42 8.66 0.60
C ILE A 23 -22.80 7.42 -0.22
N LEU A 24 -22.73 6.23 0.38
CA LEU A 24 -23.02 4.97 -0.32
C LEU A 24 -24.50 4.78 -0.69
N LYS A 25 -25.42 5.50 -0.06
CA LYS A 25 -26.83 5.52 -0.48
C LYS A 25 -27.04 6.20 -1.84
N HIS A 26 -26.12 7.07 -2.24
CA HIS A 26 -26.27 7.90 -3.43
C HIS A 26 -25.11 7.74 -4.42
N SER A 27 -24.07 7.01 -4.05
CA SER A 27 -22.85 6.85 -4.85
C SER A 27 -22.24 5.48 -4.66
N THR A 28 -21.77 4.90 -5.74
CA THR A 28 -21.02 3.64 -5.69
C THR A 28 -19.52 3.92 -5.58
N LEU A 29 -18.87 3.40 -4.56
CA LEU A 29 -17.40 3.43 -4.47
C LEU A 29 -16.83 2.46 -5.50
N LEU A 30 -16.04 2.97 -6.44
CA LEU A 30 -15.42 2.19 -7.52
C LEU A 30 -13.98 1.80 -7.20
N ALA A 31 -13.22 2.72 -6.61
CA ALA A 31 -11.82 2.49 -6.26
C ALA A 31 -11.41 3.26 -5.01
N SER A 32 -10.48 2.68 -4.28
CA SER A 32 -9.74 3.29 -3.17
C SER A 32 -8.25 3.13 -3.43
N ILE A 33 -7.55 4.24 -3.62
CA ILE A 33 -6.16 4.28 -4.02
C ILE A 33 -5.35 4.89 -2.87
N LYS A 34 -4.50 4.09 -2.24
CA LYS A 34 -3.60 4.55 -1.19
C LYS A 34 -2.45 5.31 -1.82
N MET A 35 -2.29 6.58 -1.48
CA MET A 35 -1.27 7.46 -2.05
C MET A 35 0.05 7.40 -1.26
N PRO A 36 1.18 7.85 -1.83
CA PRO A 36 2.43 7.97 -1.10
C PRO A 36 2.27 8.85 0.14
N ILE A 37 2.89 8.46 1.25
CA ILE A 37 2.84 9.22 2.51
C ILE A 37 3.52 10.58 2.41
N ASP A 38 4.48 10.70 1.50
CA ASP A 38 5.23 11.92 1.22
C ASP A 38 4.64 12.77 0.09
N LEU A 39 3.40 12.48 -0.33
CA LEU A 39 2.72 13.21 -1.41
C LEU A 39 2.72 14.73 -1.18
N PHE A 40 2.57 15.15 0.08
CA PHE A 40 2.57 16.56 0.50
C PHE A 40 3.82 16.91 1.30
N VAL A 41 5.00 16.41 0.87
CA VAL A 41 6.27 16.65 1.56
C VAL A 41 6.50 18.13 1.88
N GLY A 42 6.92 18.39 3.12
CA GLY A 42 7.12 19.75 3.62
C GLY A 42 5.85 20.49 4.11
N LYS A 43 4.67 19.89 3.94
CA LYS A 43 3.40 20.42 4.46
C LYS A 43 2.71 19.44 5.42
N SER A 44 2.66 18.18 5.07
CA SER A 44 2.01 17.14 5.87
C SER A 44 2.62 15.76 5.58
N SER A 45 2.71 14.91 6.60
CA SER A 45 3.09 13.50 6.49
C SER A 45 1.89 12.61 6.78
N VAL A 46 0.70 13.01 6.35
CA VAL A 46 -0.53 12.27 6.57
C VAL A 46 -0.79 11.34 5.40
N GLN A 47 -1.07 10.07 5.72
CA GLN A 47 -1.51 9.12 4.71
C GLN A 47 -2.83 9.57 4.10
N THR A 48 -2.87 9.67 2.76
CA THR A 48 -4.06 10.01 2.00
C THR A 48 -4.46 8.88 1.07
N ASN A 49 -5.76 8.83 0.78
CA ASN A 49 -6.32 7.98 -0.25
C ASN A 49 -7.10 8.82 -1.27
N ILE A 50 -7.16 8.35 -2.51
CA ILE A 50 -8.12 8.83 -3.49
C ILE A 50 -9.28 7.85 -3.52
N TYR A 51 -10.49 8.33 -3.25
CA TYR A 51 -11.72 7.56 -3.42
C TYR A 51 -12.42 7.99 -4.69
N VAL A 52 -12.72 7.02 -5.55
CA VAL A 52 -13.39 7.24 -6.84
C VAL A 52 -14.82 6.70 -6.76
N PHE A 53 -15.78 7.55 -7.10
CA PHE A 53 -17.19 7.24 -7.02
C PHE A 53 -17.90 7.37 -8.37
N LYS A 54 -18.91 6.51 -8.59
CA LYS A 54 -19.97 6.73 -9.54
C LYS A 54 -21.14 7.37 -8.82
N VAL A 55 -21.41 8.62 -9.15
CA VAL A 55 -22.45 9.43 -8.49
C VAL A 55 -23.81 9.16 -9.10
N GLY A 56 -24.85 9.10 -8.27
CA GLY A 56 -26.24 8.88 -8.69
C GLY A 56 -26.66 7.41 -8.72
N GLU A 57 -25.81 6.49 -8.27
CA GLU A 57 -26.13 5.08 -8.13
C GLU A 57 -25.71 4.58 -6.75
N PRO A 58 -26.62 4.00 -5.95
CA PRO A 58 -26.28 3.49 -4.63
C PRO A 58 -25.29 2.32 -4.72
N HIS A 59 -24.43 2.19 -3.72
CA HIS A 59 -23.55 1.06 -3.61
C HIS A 59 -24.30 -0.16 -3.06
N HIS A 60 -24.25 -1.25 -3.78
CA HIS A 60 -24.83 -2.52 -3.36
C HIS A 60 -23.75 -3.46 -2.81
N ALA A 61 -24.07 -4.32 -1.86
CA ALA A 61 -23.12 -5.27 -1.25
C ALA A 61 -22.45 -6.23 -2.26
N LYS A 62 -23.03 -6.40 -3.45
CA LYS A 62 -22.47 -7.18 -4.56
C LYS A 62 -21.41 -6.43 -5.37
N ASN A 63 -21.38 -5.10 -5.27
CA ASN A 63 -20.45 -4.29 -6.05
C ASN A 63 -19.01 -4.53 -5.60
N THR A 64 -18.12 -4.64 -6.56
CA THR A 64 -16.69 -4.80 -6.33
C THR A 64 -16.00 -3.44 -6.29
N VAL A 65 -15.13 -3.25 -5.33
CA VAL A 65 -14.27 -2.06 -5.18
C VAL A 65 -12.83 -2.45 -5.50
N LYS A 66 -12.14 -1.61 -6.26
CA LYS A 66 -10.73 -1.76 -6.60
C LYS A 66 -9.88 -1.08 -5.52
N PHE A 67 -9.13 -1.87 -4.78
CA PHE A 67 -8.17 -1.37 -3.78
C PHE A 67 -6.77 -1.40 -4.38
N ILE A 68 -6.10 -0.25 -4.40
CA ILE A 68 -4.82 -0.08 -5.07
C ILE A 68 -3.82 0.53 -4.09
N ASP A 69 -2.70 -0.14 -3.85
CA ASP A 69 -1.57 0.42 -3.12
C ASP A 69 -0.66 1.17 -4.10
N PHE A 70 -0.81 2.49 -4.13
CA PHE A 70 0.01 3.40 -4.90
C PHE A 70 1.04 4.13 -4.03
N SER A 71 1.47 3.51 -2.94
CA SER A 71 2.49 4.06 -2.03
C SER A 71 3.83 4.32 -2.75
N ASN A 72 4.17 3.52 -3.76
CA ASN A 72 5.21 3.78 -4.73
C ASN A 72 4.59 4.32 -6.02
N ASP A 73 4.58 5.63 -6.18
CA ASP A 73 4.11 6.28 -7.41
C ASP A 73 5.23 6.55 -8.44
N GLY A 74 6.44 6.07 -8.16
CA GLY A 74 7.60 6.23 -9.03
C GLY A 74 8.36 7.53 -8.83
N TYR A 75 7.85 8.48 -8.04
CA TYR A 75 8.53 9.72 -7.73
C TYR A 75 9.28 9.66 -6.41
N THR A 76 10.50 10.17 -6.40
CA THR A 76 11.20 10.56 -5.17
C THR A 76 11.00 12.04 -4.95
N ARG A 77 10.66 12.43 -3.71
CA ARG A 77 10.39 13.79 -3.29
C ARG A 77 11.45 14.28 -2.31
N THR A 78 11.93 15.51 -2.53
CA THR A 78 12.89 16.13 -1.61
C THR A 78 12.31 17.44 -1.08
N ASN A 79 12.36 17.61 0.26
CA ASN A 79 11.94 18.85 0.89
C ASN A 79 13.05 19.91 0.74
N ARG A 80 13.03 20.67 -0.34
CA ARG A 80 13.93 21.82 -0.55
C ARG A 80 13.15 23.11 -0.43
N LYS A 81 13.48 23.91 0.59
CA LYS A 81 12.80 25.19 0.88
C LYS A 81 12.76 26.18 -0.29
N LYS A 82 13.61 26.02 -1.30
CA LYS A 82 13.77 26.98 -2.42
C LYS A 82 13.64 26.33 -3.82
N ALA A 83 13.35 25.04 -3.93
CA ALA A 83 13.23 24.40 -5.24
C ALA A 83 11.77 24.45 -5.73
N SER A 84 11.57 24.97 -6.91
CA SER A 84 10.27 24.96 -7.59
C SER A 84 9.85 23.58 -8.06
N ASN A 85 10.79 22.65 -8.23
CA ASN A 85 10.55 21.28 -8.62
C ASN A 85 11.38 20.34 -7.74
N ASN A 86 10.70 19.61 -6.86
CA ASN A 86 11.27 18.64 -5.92
C ASN A 86 10.93 17.19 -6.27
N LEU A 87 10.29 16.95 -7.41
CA LEU A 87 9.94 15.63 -7.90
C LEU A 87 11.03 15.13 -8.84
N LYS A 88 11.46 13.90 -8.62
CA LYS A 88 12.36 13.19 -9.52
C LYS A 88 11.73 11.84 -9.87
N ASP A 89 11.54 11.57 -11.15
CA ASP A 89 11.15 10.25 -11.63
C ASP A 89 12.32 9.28 -11.42
N THR A 90 12.11 8.28 -10.58
CA THR A 90 13.12 7.27 -10.22
C THR A 90 12.66 5.85 -10.49
N ASP A 91 11.38 5.66 -10.78
CA ASP A 91 10.81 4.35 -11.04
C ASP A 91 9.55 4.44 -11.91
N HIS A 92 9.73 4.85 -13.18
CA HIS A 92 8.67 4.85 -14.18
C HIS A 92 7.39 5.57 -13.74
N ALA A 93 7.52 6.74 -13.10
CA ALA A 93 6.39 7.44 -12.50
C ALA A 93 5.28 7.76 -13.51
N LYS A 94 5.64 8.23 -14.70
CA LYS A 94 4.67 8.57 -15.74
C LYS A 94 3.83 7.36 -16.15
N GLU A 95 4.48 6.24 -16.37
CA GLU A 95 3.84 4.97 -16.74
C GLU A 95 2.98 4.44 -15.60
N ARG A 96 3.44 4.55 -14.35
CA ARG A 96 2.65 4.15 -13.16
C ARG A 96 1.36 4.96 -13.03
N TYR A 97 1.40 6.28 -13.24
CA TYR A 97 0.20 7.12 -13.21
C TYR A 97 -0.76 6.79 -14.35
N GLN A 98 -0.25 6.46 -15.54
CA GLN A 98 -1.10 6.02 -16.65
C GLN A 98 -1.78 4.69 -16.33
N GLU A 99 -1.01 3.72 -15.84
CA GLU A 99 -1.53 2.39 -15.48
C GLU A 99 -2.60 2.47 -14.37
N ILE A 100 -2.44 3.34 -13.37
CA ILE A 100 -3.48 3.58 -12.35
C ILE A 100 -4.80 4.03 -13.00
N ALA A 101 -4.75 4.93 -13.96
CA ALA A 101 -5.95 5.39 -14.65
C ALA A 101 -6.63 4.25 -15.41
N ASP A 102 -5.84 3.40 -16.02
CA ASP A 102 -6.33 2.26 -16.80
C ASP A 102 -6.87 1.15 -15.89
N ILE A 103 -6.19 0.83 -14.78
CA ILE A 103 -6.68 -0.10 -13.76
C ILE A 103 -8.03 0.37 -13.18
N VAL A 104 -8.17 1.65 -12.86
CA VAL A 104 -9.44 2.19 -12.33
C VAL A 104 -10.57 2.01 -13.32
N ARG A 105 -10.28 2.16 -14.63
CA ARG A 105 -11.28 2.01 -15.70
C ARG A 105 -11.57 0.56 -16.04
N PHE A 106 -10.53 -0.24 -16.21
CA PHE A 106 -10.61 -1.56 -16.88
C PHE A 106 -10.25 -2.72 -15.94
N GLY A 107 -9.63 -2.46 -14.80
CA GLY A 107 -9.33 -3.45 -13.78
C GLY A 107 -8.05 -4.24 -14.04
N LYS A 108 -8.02 -5.47 -13.54
CA LYS A 108 -6.85 -6.34 -13.48
C LYS A 108 -6.16 -6.60 -14.84
N SER A 109 -6.89 -6.52 -15.94
CA SER A 109 -6.33 -6.74 -17.29
C SER A 109 -5.23 -5.73 -17.67
N GLU A 110 -5.18 -4.61 -16.96
CA GLU A 110 -4.23 -3.52 -17.23
C GLU A 110 -2.99 -3.55 -16.32
N LEU A 111 -2.80 -4.64 -15.54
CA LEU A 111 -1.62 -4.78 -14.69
C LEU A 111 -0.38 -5.11 -15.54
N ASN A 112 0.58 -4.18 -15.60
CA ASN A 112 1.88 -4.33 -16.25
C ASN A 112 3.03 -4.06 -15.26
N ILE A 113 3.04 -2.89 -14.63
CA ILE A 113 4.02 -2.48 -13.62
C ILE A 113 3.55 -2.88 -12.23
N PHE A 114 2.26 -2.63 -11.93
CA PHE A 114 1.66 -3.05 -10.67
C PHE A 114 1.46 -4.55 -10.61
N THR A 115 1.69 -5.11 -9.44
CA THR A 115 1.54 -6.53 -9.16
C THR A 115 0.22 -6.82 -8.46
N GLU A 116 -0.14 -8.08 -8.35
CA GLU A 116 -1.31 -8.52 -7.57
C GLU A 116 -1.16 -8.24 -6.05
N LYS A 117 0.03 -7.87 -5.58
CA LYS A 117 0.25 -7.42 -4.19
C LYS A 117 -0.24 -5.98 -3.98
N GLU A 118 -0.23 -5.18 -5.04
CA GLU A 118 -0.61 -3.77 -5.03
C GLU A 118 -2.07 -3.57 -5.46
N TYR A 119 -2.68 -4.57 -6.09
CA TYR A 119 -4.06 -4.54 -6.58
C TYR A 119 -4.90 -5.63 -5.96
N TYR A 120 -6.07 -5.25 -5.44
CA TYR A 120 -7.03 -6.16 -4.83
C TYR A 120 -8.46 -5.74 -5.17
N GLU A 121 -9.29 -6.69 -5.57
CA GLU A 121 -10.73 -6.48 -5.72
C GLU A 121 -11.45 -7.08 -4.52
N GLY A 122 -12.18 -6.23 -3.79
CA GLY A 122 -12.92 -6.62 -2.61
C GLY A 122 -14.31 -6.04 -2.60
N LYS A 123 -15.08 -6.43 -1.61
CA LYS A 123 -16.41 -5.90 -1.34
C LYS A 123 -16.39 -5.11 -0.05
N ILE A 124 -17.23 -4.10 0.03
CA ILE A 124 -17.51 -3.36 1.25
C ILE A 124 -18.95 -3.58 1.65
N ASP A 125 -19.24 -3.46 2.94
CA ASP A 125 -20.59 -3.47 3.47
C ASP A 125 -21.12 -2.03 3.49
N PRO A 126 -22.10 -1.69 2.62
CA PRO A 126 -22.68 -0.34 2.58
C PRO A 126 -23.42 0.03 3.86
N GLU A 127 -23.92 -0.93 4.61
CA GLU A 127 -24.60 -0.70 5.88
C GLU A 127 -23.62 -0.43 7.02
N ASN A 128 -22.38 -0.87 6.89
CA ASN A 128 -21.32 -0.58 7.85
C ASN A 128 -20.60 0.74 7.55
N GLY A 129 -20.42 1.10 6.28
CA GLY A 129 -19.71 2.32 5.86
C GLY A 129 -18.21 2.34 6.22
N ALA A 130 -17.64 1.18 6.54
CA ALA A 130 -16.24 0.96 6.88
C ALA A 130 -15.52 0.21 5.75
N ASP A 131 -14.26 -0.18 5.99
CA ASP A 131 -13.45 -1.03 5.12
C ASP A 131 -13.12 -0.45 3.73
N TRP A 132 -13.08 0.89 3.64
CA TRP A 132 -12.69 1.54 2.39
C TRP A 132 -11.17 1.52 2.13
N ASN A 133 -10.38 1.00 3.07
CA ASN A 133 -8.91 0.96 3.00
C ASN A 133 -8.37 -0.47 3.01
N GLN A 134 -9.06 -1.39 2.36
CA GLN A 134 -8.59 -2.77 2.24
C GLN A 134 -7.30 -2.84 1.41
N SER A 135 -6.53 -3.88 1.63
CA SER A 135 -5.31 -4.20 0.87
C SER A 135 -5.35 -5.64 0.40
N ALA A 136 -4.50 -5.96 -0.56
CA ALA A 136 -4.34 -7.33 -1.01
C ALA A 136 -4.02 -8.26 0.18
N PRO A 137 -4.65 -9.42 0.30
CA PRO A 137 -4.33 -10.39 1.34
C PRO A 137 -2.86 -10.77 1.29
N ILE A 138 -2.18 -10.70 2.43
CA ILE A 138 -0.81 -11.20 2.54
C ILE A 138 -0.91 -12.72 2.50
N ASN A 139 -0.27 -13.34 1.51
CA ASN A 139 -0.12 -14.80 1.51
C ASN A 139 0.87 -15.19 2.62
N THR A 140 0.34 -15.64 3.74
CA THR A 140 1.12 -16.06 4.91
C THR A 140 1.61 -17.49 4.82
N ILE A 141 1.27 -18.22 3.75
CA ILE A 141 1.80 -19.57 3.51
C ILE A 141 3.25 -19.42 3.05
N PRO A 142 4.24 -19.90 3.85
CA PRO A 142 5.64 -19.83 3.46
C PRO A 142 5.87 -20.58 2.15
N THR A 143 6.56 -19.95 1.23
CA THR A 143 7.01 -20.63 0.02
C THR A 143 8.24 -21.49 0.31
N LEU A 144 8.60 -22.40 -0.60
CA LEU A 144 9.83 -23.17 -0.49
C LEU A 144 11.08 -22.27 -0.43
N GLU A 145 11.03 -21.14 -1.12
CA GLU A 145 12.09 -20.12 -1.09
C GLU A 145 12.22 -19.44 0.29
N ASP A 146 11.09 -19.10 0.91
CA ASP A 146 11.07 -18.55 2.28
C ASP A 146 11.64 -19.54 3.28
N PHE A 147 11.29 -20.83 3.13
CA PHE A 147 11.81 -21.90 3.97
C PHE A 147 13.33 -22.05 3.79
N LYS A 148 13.83 -22.11 2.55
CA LYS A 148 15.26 -22.21 2.26
C LYS A 148 16.03 -21.03 2.84
N LYS A 149 15.48 -19.80 2.69
CA LYS A 149 16.08 -18.58 3.25
C LYS A 149 16.16 -18.66 4.78
N THR A 150 15.07 -19.05 5.44
CA THR A 150 15.02 -19.20 6.90
C THR A 150 16.04 -20.19 7.41
N VAL A 151 16.18 -21.34 6.75
CA VAL A 151 17.18 -22.36 7.10
C VAL A 151 18.60 -21.84 6.90
N SER A 152 18.86 -21.15 5.78
CA SER A 152 20.16 -20.54 5.50
C SER A 152 20.54 -19.49 6.53
N ASP A 153 19.62 -18.61 6.90
CA ASP A 153 19.82 -17.57 7.89
C ASP A 153 20.09 -18.17 9.29
N TYR A 154 19.36 -19.23 9.66
CA TYR A 154 19.58 -19.94 10.92
C TYR A 154 20.97 -20.58 10.97
N LEU A 155 21.38 -21.29 9.92
CA LEU A 155 22.69 -21.91 9.84
C LEU A 155 23.82 -20.87 9.92
N ALA A 156 23.67 -19.73 9.24
CA ALA A 156 24.63 -18.65 9.29
C ALA A 156 24.75 -18.04 10.71
N TRP A 157 23.61 -17.91 11.40
CA TRP A 157 23.58 -17.46 12.80
C TRP A 157 24.25 -18.46 13.73
N GLU A 158 23.98 -19.75 13.58
CA GLU A 158 24.55 -20.81 14.40
C GLU A 158 26.06 -20.89 14.23
N VAL A 159 26.56 -20.84 12.99
CA VAL A 159 28.01 -20.78 12.71
C VAL A 159 28.65 -19.54 13.33
N SER A 160 28.02 -18.38 13.19
CA SER A 160 28.51 -17.12 13.79
C SER A 160 28.59 -17.21 15.32
N THR A 161 27.63 -17.86 15.95
CA THR A 161 27.58 -18.02 17.40
C THR A 161 28.68 -18.99 17.90
N LEU A 162 28.88 -20.10 17.19
CA LEU A 162 29.96 -21.05 17.49
C LEU A 162 31.36 -20.42 17.36
N LEU A 163 31.57 -19.59 16.33
CA LEU A 163 32.84 -18.90 16.13
C LEU A 163 33.14 -17.87 17.23
N LYS A 164 32.12 -17.15 17.69
CA LYS A 164 32.21 -16.20 18.81
C LYS A 164 32.51 -16.93 20.13
N GLY A 165 31.91 -18.07 20.36
CA GLY A 165 32.17 -18.90 21.55
C GLY A 165 33.63 -19.40 21.61
N LYS A 166 34.16 -19.89 20.49
CA LYS A 166 35.60 -20.31 20.42
C LYS A 166 36.54 -19.15 20.62
N SER A 167 36.26 -17.95 20.11
CA SER A 167 37.08 -16.78 20.30
C SER A 167 37.20 -16.32 21.77
N SER A 168 36.14 -16.53 22.57
CA SER A 168 36.17 -16.20 24.01
C SER A 168 36.96 -17.25 24.81
N GLU A 169 36.88 -18.54 24.48
CA GLU A 169 37.66 -19.60 25.14
C GLU A 169 39.17 -19.48 24.87
N ASP A 170 39.54 -19.11 23.63
CA ASP A 170 40.97 -18.91 23.29
C ASP A 170 41.56 -17.68 23.99
N ASN A 171 40.81 -16.63 24.23
CA ASN A 171 41.26 -15.47 24.98
C ASN A 171 41.39 -15.75 26.48
N GLU A 172 40.59 -16.64 27.07
CA GLU A 172 40.78 -17.06 28.47
C GLU A 172 42.00 -17.96 28.65
N ARG A 173 42.41 -18.73 27.64
CA ARG A 173 43.60 -19.59 27.68
C ARG A 173 44.91 -18.82 27.51
N LEU A 174 44.88 -17.66 26.85
CA LEU A 174 46.06 -16.82 26.64
C LEU A 174 46.34 -15.81 27.78
N GLY A 175 45.39 -15.70 28.74
CA GLY A 175 45.47 -14.79 29.89
C GLY A 175 45.89 -15.45 31.21
N LYS A 176 46.49 -16.67 31.19
CA LYS A 176 47.10 -17.34 32.37
C LYS A 176 48.57 -17.45 32.24
#